data_1b447ad1e82b1ab068f91600f4f9ff35
#
_entry.id   1b447ad1e82b1ab068f91600f4f9ff35
#
_cell.length_a   1.000
_cell.length_b   1.000
_cell.length_c   1.000
_cell.angle_alpha   90.00
_cell.angle_beta   90.00
_cell.angle_gamma   90.00
#
_symmetry.space_group_name_H-M   'P 1'
#
loop_
_entity.id
_entity.type
_entity.pdbx_description
1 polymer ?
#
loop_
_entity_poly.entity_id
_entity_poly.type
_entity_poly.pdbx_seq_one_letter_code
_entity_poly.pdbx_strand_id
1 'polypeptide(L)'
;MTKKNLKTYLLSLGVDNAEEKTEKLWAYTDEIMLFNPPLKLVGSTDRDDILLRHILDCASAYPVFLSETKEGDTIADLGSGAGLPGIVLAVLFPEREFFLIERMTRRVGFLRSTAAVLKLGNVHIVDRDISDVKERYSLLTCRAFHPLSDIAEHASLLAGNVVFYKGTADNVKRELDTLRTDGWRFEERTVPVTVPGLGEERNIVVLHNWEKE
;
A
#
# COMPACT_ATOMS: atom_id res chain seq x y z
N MET A 1 11.87 -14.75 11.27
CA MET A 1 10.53 -15.14 10.75
C MET A 1 10.67 -16.24 9.70
N THR A 2 9.66 -17.11 9.49
CA THR A 2 9.69 -18.20 8.51
C THR A 2 8.55 -18.05 7.50
N LYS A 3 8.66 -18.73 6.34
CA LYS A 3 7.54 -18.81 5.38
C LYS A 3 6.27 -19.34 6.03
N LYS A 4 6.40 -20.31 6.97
CA LYS A 4 5.26 -20.84 7.72
C LYS A 4 4.56 -19.77 8.55
N ASN A 5 5.32 -18.87 9.19
CA ASN A 5 4.71 -17.76 9.95
C ASN A 5 3.96 -16.79 9.03
N LEU A 6 4.56 -16.42 7.89
CA LEU A 6 3.92 -15.58 6.88
C LEU A 6 2.62 -16.22 6.38
N LYS A 7 2.65 -17.50 5.99
CA LYS A 7 1.47 -18.24 5.54
C LYS A 7 0.38 -18.28 6.63
N THR A 8 0.76 -18.59 7.87
CA THR A 8 -0.20 -18.63 8.99
C THR A 8 -0.89 -17.27 9.17
N TYR A 9 -0.13 -16.18 9.05
CA TYR A 9 -0.70 -14.83 9.13
C TYR A 9 -1.67 -14.55 7.98
N LEU A 10 -1.30 -14.86 6.73
CA LEU A 10 -2.19 -14.68 5.58
C LEU A 10 -3.50 -15.48 5.75
N LEU A 11 -3.42 -16.71 6.22
CA LEU A 11 -4.61 -17.52 6.52
C LEU A 11 -5.47 -16.88 7.61
N SER A 12 -4.87 -16.28 8.64
CA SER A 12 -5.63 -15.60 9.71
C SER A 12 -6.38 -14.36 9.21
N LEU A 13 -5.94 -13.75 8.12
CA LEU A 13 -6.62 -12.64 7.44
C LEU A 13 -7.71 -13.11 6.47
N GLY A 14 -7.86 -14.42 6.26
CA GLY A 14 -8.81 -14.98 5.30
C GLY A 14 -8.30 -14.98 3.85
N VAL A 15 -6.98 -14.85 3.65
CA VAL A 15 -6.39 -14.87 2.31
C VAL A 15 -6.50 -16.27 1.71
N ASP A 16 -7.12 -16.36 0.55
CA ASP A 16 -7.15 -17.58 -0.27
C ASP A 16 -5.80 -17.87 -0.93
N ASN A 17 -5.61 -19.11 -1.43
CA ASN A 17 -4.36 -19.52 -2.09
C ASN A 17 -3.08 -19.07 -1.35
N ALA A 18 -3.15 -19.07 0.00
CA ALA A 18 -2.09 -18.52 0.86
C ALA A 18 -0.71 -19.14 0.63
N GLU A 19 -0.61 -20.38 0.11
CA GLU A 19 0.67 -21.01 -0.25
C GLU A 19 1.39 -20.24 -1.36
N GLU A 20 0.71 -20.08 -2.52
CA GLU A 20 1.27 -19.38 -3.67
C GLU A 20 1.61 -17.92 -3.33
N LYS A 21 0.68 -17.24 -2.64
CA LYS A 21 0.85 -15.84 -2.22
C LYS A 21 2.02 -15.70 -1.25
N THR A 22 2.24 -16.67 -0.36
CA THR A 22 3.41 -16.71 0.53
C THR A 22 4.70 -16.81 -0.27
N GLU A 23 4.79 -17.69 -1.27
CA GLU A 23 5.99 -17.84 -2.09
C GLU A 23 6.31 -16.54 -2.84
N LYS A 24 5.31 -15.87 -3.43
CA LYS A 24 5.50 -14.58 -4.10
C LYS A 24 5.96 -13.48 -3.13
N LEU A 25 5.34 -13.35 -1.95
CA LEU A 25 5.74 -12.34 -0.96
C LEU A 25 7.12 -12.63 -0.37
N TRP A 26 7.50 -13.90 -0.25
CA TRP A 26 8.85 -14.29 0.17
C TRP A 26 9.88 -13.89 -0.90
N ALA A 27 9.63 -14.22 -2.17
CA ALA A 27 10.48 -13.80 -3.28
C ALA A 27 10.56 -12.26 -3.40
N TYR A 28 9.45 -11.55 -3.15
CA TYR A 28 9.47 -10.10 -3.08
C TYR A 28 10.38 -9.57 -1.97
N THR A 29 10.39 -10.23 -0.80
CA THR A 29 11.34 -9.88 0.27
C THR A 29 12.79 -10.07 -0.16
N ASP A 30 13.09 -11.14 -0.92
CA ASP A 30 14.42 -11.37 -1.51
C ASP A 30 14.82 -10.24 -2.48
N GLU A 31 13.90 -9.79 -3.34
CA GLU A 31 14.13 -8.66 -4.24
C GLU A 31 14.42 -7.35 -3.46
N ILE A 32 13.62 -7.05 -2.42
CA ILE A 32 13.91 -5.89 -1.56
C ILE A 32 15.31 -6.00 -0.96
N MET A 33 15.68 -7.14 -0.38
CA MET A 33 17.00 -7.32 0.25
C MET A 33 18.14 -7.15 -0.76
N LEU A 34 17.97 -7.67 -1.98
CA LEU A 34 18.98 -7.58 -3.04
C LEU A 34 19.21 -6.12 -3.49
N PHE A 35 18.13 -5.36 -3.65
CA PHE A 35 18.20 -4.01 -4.21
C PHE A 35 18.25 -2.89 -3.15
N ASN A 36 17.98 -3.19 -1.87
CA ASN A 36 17.95 -2.16 -0.82
C ASN A 36 19.29 -1.43 -0.59
N PRO A 37 20.47 -2.11 -0.59
CA PRO A 37 21.73 -1.42 -0.34
C PRO A 37 22.00 -0.25 -1.30
N PRO A 38 21.87 -0.39 -2.64
CA PRO A 38 22.10 0.71 -3.57
C PRO A 38 20.92 1.68 -3.70
N LEU A 39 19.67 1.24 -3.45
CA LEU A 39 18.48 2.04 -3.72
C LEU A 39 17.85 2.67 -2.49
N LYS A 40 18.21 2.21 -1.29
CA LYS A 40 17.62 2.63 -0.02
C LYS A 40 16.09 2.59 -0.05
N LEU A 41 15.58 1.42 -0.43
CA LEU A 41 14.14 1.16 -0.61
C LEU A 41 13.39 1.20 0.72
N VAL A 42 13.99 0.59 1.76
CA VAL A 42 13.48 0.52 3.13
C VAL A 42 14.60 0.76 4.14
N GLY A 43 14.23 1.10 5.38
CA GLY A 43 15.20 1.48 6.42
C GLY A 43 16.01 0.33 7.00
N SER A 44 15.62 -0.92 6.77
CA SER A 44 16.28 -2.11 7.30
C SER A 44 16.83 -3.01 6.19
N THR A 45 17.90 -3.73 6.48
CA THR A 45 18.45 -4.79 5.63
C THR A 45 18.22 -6.19 6.22
N ASP A 46 17.61 -6.26 7.40
CA ASP A 46 17.26 -7.52 8.04
C ASP A 46 15.96 -8.07 7.47
N ARG A 47 15.97 -9.37 7.11
CA ARG A 47 14.82 -10.06 6.52
C ARG A 47 13.60 -10.05 7.42
N ASP A 48 13.80 -10.33 8.69
CA ASP A 48 12.69 -10.46 9.64
C ASP A 48 12.02 -9.11 9.88
N ASP A 49 12.82 -8.05 9.91
CA ASP A 49 12.34 -6.69 10.02
C ASP A 49 11.58 -6.24 8.75
N ILE A 50 12.10 -6.58 7.55
CA ILE A 50 11.41 -6.31 6.28
C ILE A 50 10.08 -7.06 6.23
N LEU A 51 10.05 -8.34 6.58
CA LEU A 51 8.82 -9.13 6.63
C LEU A 51 7.82 -8.53 7.61
N LEU A 52 8.25 -8.21 8.83
CA LEU A 52 7.37 -7.73 9.89
C LEU A 52 6.84 -6.31 9.61
N ARG A 53 7.76 -5.35 9.39
CA ARG A 53 7.44 -3.93 9.31
C ARG A 53 6.93 -3.48 7.95
N HIS A 54 7.08 -4.32 6.92
CA HIS A 54 6.68 -3.94 5.57
C HIS A 54 5.70 -4.94 4.96
N ILE A 55 6.04 -6.22 4.87
CA ILE A 55 5.17 -7.19 4.19
C ILE A 55 3.90 -7.47 5.01
N LEU A 56 4.05 -7.86 6.30
CA LEU A 56 2.88 -8.13 7.15
C LEU A 56 2.08 -6.88 7.45
N ASP A 57 2.76 -5.73 7.62
CA ASP A 57 2.12 -4.43 7.82
C ASP A 57 1.23 -4.08 6.61
N CYS A 58 1.73 -4.21 5.38
CA CYS A 58 0.91 -4.02 4.18
C CYS A 58 -0.22 -5.04 4.06
N ALA A 59 0.05 -6.32 4.36
CA ALA A 59 -0.95 -7.38 4.29
C ALA A 59 -2.07 -7.21 5.34
N SER A 60 -1.81 -6.53 6.47
CA SER A 60 -2.80 -6.32 7.53
C SER A 60 -4.07 -5.60 7.07
N ALA A 61 -3.98 -4.84 5.99
CA ALA A 61 -5.12 -4.15 5.40
C ALA A 61 -5.98 -5.05 4.48
N TYR A 62 -5.62 -6.31 4.28
CA TYR A 62 -6.35 -7.23 3.38
C TYR A 62 -7.87 -7.22 3.61
N PRO A 63 -8.40 -7.34 4.86
CA PRO A 63 -9.85 -7.35 5.07
C PRO A 63 -10.52 -6.02 4.67
N VAL A 64 -9.80 -4.90 4.81
CA VAL A 64 -10.31 -3.58 4.42
C VAL A 64 -10.38 -3.50 2.89
N PHE A 65 -9.30 -3.83 2.17
CA PHE A 65 -9.31 -3.83 0.71
C PHE A 65 -10.34 -4.79 0.13
N LEU A 66 -10.55 -5.94 0.77
CA LEU A 66 -11.59 -6.90 0.38
C LEU A 66 -13.00 -6.29 0.45
N SER A 67 -13.27 -5.44 1.46
CA SER A 67 -14.57 -4.76 1.61
C SER A 67 -14.72 -3.51 0.74
N GLU A 68 -13.62 -2.84 0.42
CA GLU A 68 -13.62 -1.55 -0.30
C GLU A 68 -13.47 -1.69 -1.83
N THR A 69 -13.11 -2.88 -2.30
CA THR A 69 -12.82 -3.10 -3.72
C THR A 69 -13.40 -4.43 -4.22
N LYS A 70 -13.62 -4.51 -5.52
CA LYS A 70 -14.14 -5.69 -6.23
C LYS A 70 -13.23 -6.08 -7.41
N GLU A 71 -13.48 -7.22 -8.01
CA GLU A 71 -12.83 -7.67 -9.24
C GLU A 71 -12.91 -6.60 -10.34
N GLY A 72 -11.79 -6.38 -11.01
CA GLY A 72 -11.65 -5.39 -12.08
C GLY A 72 -11.46 -3.95 -11.62
N ASP A 73 -11.51 -3.66 -10.29
CA ASP A 73 -11.20 -2.32 -9.81
C ASP A 73 -9.73 -1.96 -10.05
N THR A 74 -9.52 -0.68 -10.34
CA THR A 74 -8.21 -0.06 -10.52
C THR A 74 -7.77 0.64 -9.24
N ILE A 75 -6.61 0.28 -8.72
CA ILE A 75 -6.06 0.81 -7.46
C ILE A 75 -4.73 1.48 -7.74
N ALA A 76 -4.61 2.76 -7.42
CA ALA A 76 -3.35 3.47 -7.56
C ALA A 76 -2.62 3.61 -6.22
N ASP A 77 -1.35 3.21 -6.18
CA ASP A 77 -0.44 3.36 -5.05
C ASP A 77 0.41 4.61 -5.26
N LEU A 78 0.19 5.62 -4.42
CA LEU A 78 0.83 6.94 -4.55
C LEU A 78 2.21 6.96 -3.91
N GLY A 79 3.24 7.25 -4.72
CA GLY A 79 4.62 7.26 -4.26
C GLY A 79 5.09 5.89 -3.83
N SER A 80 4.90 4.89 -4.69
CA SER A 80 5.05 3.46 -4.38
C SER A 80 6.41 3.07 -3.81
N GLY A 81 7.48 3.81 -4.11
CA GLY A 81 8.81 3.59 -3.55
C GLY A 81 9.34 2.18 -3.80
N ALA A 82 9.37 1.39 -2.74
CA ALA A 82 9.70 -0.03 -2.81
C ALA A 82 8.56 -0.91 -3.38
N GLY A 83 7.40 -0.33 -3.74
CA GLY A 83 6.20 -1.08 -4.11
C GLY A 83 5.31 -1.44 -2.91
N LEU A 84 5.38 -0.63 -1.86
CA LEU A 84 4.68 -0.86 -0.60
C LEU A 84 3.62 0.24 -0.35
N PRO A 85 2.33 -0.06 -0.38
CA PRO A 85 1.72 -1.40 -0.29
C PRO A 85 1.44 -2.09 -1.64
N GLY A 86 1.59 -1.42 -2.79
CA GLY A 86 1.07 -1.84 -4.09
C GLY A 86 1.43 -3.25 -4.52
N ILE A 87 2.71 -3.67 -4.43
CA ILE A 87 3.15 -5.04 -4.79
C ILE A 87 2.54 -6.09 -3.86
N VAL A 88 2.48 -5.81 -2.54
CA VAL A 88 1.88 -6.74 -1.58
C VAL A 88 0.40 -6.94 -1.91
N LEU A 89 -0.33 -5.86 -2.14
CA LEU A 89 -1.75 -5.91 -2.49
C LEU A 89 -1.99 -6.59 -3.84
N ALA A 90 -1.15 -6.34 -4.85
CA ALA A 90 -1.24 -6.99 -6.15
C ALA A 90 -1.06 -8.52 -6.07
N VAL A 91 -0.18 -8.98 -5.18
CA VAL A 91 -0.04 -10.42 -4.89
C VAL A 91 -1.28 -10.97 -4.20
N LEU A 92 -1.88 -10.21 -3.28
CA LEU A 92 -3.04 -10.65 -2.51
C LEU A 92 -4.35 -10.61 -3.32
N PHE A 93 -4.45 -9.73 -4.29
CA PHE A 93 -5.65 -9.50 -5.11
C PHE A 93 -5.32 -9.56 -6.62
N PRO A 94 -5.05 -10.77 -7.15
CA PRO A 94 -4.65 -10.93 -8.55
C PRO A 94 -5.73 -10.55 -9.57
N GLU A 95 -6.98 -10.42 -9.14
CA GLU A 95 -8.15 -10.05 -9.95
C GLU A 95 -8.43 -8.54 -10.00
N ARG A 96 -7.56 -7.71 -9.38
CA ARG A 96 -7.62 -6.24 -9.41
C ARG A 96 -6.40 -5.67 -10.09
N GLU A 97 -6.50 -4.49 -10.67
CA GLU A 97 -5.40 -3.83 -11.40
C GLU A 97 -4.71 -2.78 -10.50
N PHE A 98 -3.40 -2.87 -10.37
CA PHE A 98 -2.59 -1.99 -9.51
C PHE A 98 -1.70 -1.07 -10.34
N PHE A 99 -1.83 0.24 -10.13
CA PHE A 99 -1.06 1.28 -10.78
C PHE A 99 -0.09 1.90 -9.78
N LEU A 100 1.20 1.58 -9.91
CA LEU A 100 2.24 2.03 -9.01
C LEU A 100 2.83 3.34 -9.53
N ILE A 101 2.48 4.45 -8.89
CA ILE A 101 2.93 5.79 -9.29
C ILE A 101 4.24 6.11 -8.55
N GLU A 102 5.32 6.27 -9.30
CA GLU A 102 6.65 6.57 -8.78
C GLU A 102 7.43 7.42 -9.79
N ARG A 103 8.07 8.49 -9.33
CA ARG A 103 8.82 9.42 -10.19
C ARG A 103 10.33 9.18 -10.25
N MET A 104 10.87 8.44 -9.27
CA MET A 104 12.30 8.19 -9.20
C MET A 104 12.69 7.04 -10.13
N THR A 105 13.38 7.34 -11.23
CA THR A 105 13.77 6.38 -12.28
C THR A 105 14.38 5.08 -11.73
N ARG A 106 15.23 5.17 -10.68
CA ARG A 106 15.85 3.99 -10.08
C ARG A 106 14.84 3.08 -9.39
N ARG A 107 13.84 3.66 -8.71
CA ARG A 107 12.75 2.92 -8.08
C ARG A 107 11.79 2.34 -9.12
N VAL A 108 11.49 3.10 -10.15
CA VAL A 108 10.73 2.62 -11.32
C VAL A 108 11.39 1.38 -11.94
N GLY A 109 12.72 1.40 -12.12
CA GLY A 109 13.49 0.24 -12.59
C GLY A 109 13.33 -0.98 -11.68
N PHE A 110 13.42 -0.78 -10.36
CA PHE A 110 13.18 -1.82 -9.36
C PHE A 110 11.75 -2.39 -9.46
N LEU A 111 10.73 -1.52 -9.50
CA LEU A 111 9.33 -1.94 -9.59
C LEU A 111 9.06 -2.78 -10.84
N ARG A 112 9.59 -2.37 -12.01
CA ARG A 112 9.46 -3.13 -13.27
C ARG A 112 10.13 -4.51 -13.17
N SER A 113 11.35 -4.56 -12.63
CA SER A 113 12.07 -5.81 -12.41
C SER A 113 11.31 -6.74 -11.47
N THR A 114 10.88 -6.23 -10.32
CA THR A 114 10.15 -7.01 -9.31
C THR A 114 8.82 -7.54 -9.84
N ALA A 115 8.03 -6.72 -10.55
CA ALA A 115 6.78 -7.18 -11.16
C ALA A 115 7.02 -8.32 -12.17
N ALA A 116 8.10 -8.24 -12.96
CA ALA A 116 8.46 -9.28 -13.90
C ALA A 116 8.92 -10.58 -13.20
N VAL A 117 9.79 -10.47 -12.17
CA VAL A 117 10.28 -11.63 -11.39
C VAL A 117 9.12 -12.36 -10.71
N LEU A 118 8.18 -11.63 -10.13
CA LEU A 118 7.01 -12.17 -9.45
C LEU A 118 5.88 -12.58 -10.40
N LYS A 119 6.02 -12.30 -11.70
CA LYS A 119 5.02 -12.57 -12.76
C LYS A 119 3.66 -11.94 -12.41
N LEU A 120 3.68 -10.66 -12.02
CA LEU A 120 2.46 -9.91 -11.68
C LEU A 120 1.90 -9.26 -12.96
N GLY A 121 0.95 -9.94 -13.61
CA GLY A 121 0.28 -9.41 -14.81
C GLY A 121 -0.68 -8.25 -14.54
N ASN A 122 -1.03 -8.04 -13.28
CA ASN A 122 -1.97 -7.03 -12.80
C ASN A 122 -1.27 -5.78 -12.21
N VAL A 123 0.01 -5.57 -12.50
CA VAL A 123 0.79 -4.42 -12.02
C VAL A 123 1.24 -3.55 -13.17
N HIS A 124 0.91 -2.27 -13.13
CA HIS A 124 1.25 -1.24 -14.10
C HIS A 124 2.12 -0.17 -13.43
N ILE A 125 3.31 0.10 -13.98
CA ILE A 125 4.20 1.12 -13.41
C ILE A 125 3.97 2.44 -14.12
N VAL A 126 3.53 3.45 -13.36
CA VAL A 126 3.30 4.82 -13.83
C VAL A 126 4.52 5.66 -13.46
N ASP A 127 5.42 5.84 -14.43
CA ASP A 127 6.69 6.57 -14.30
C ASP A 127 6.43 8.09 -14.43
N ARG A 128 5.79 8.69 -13.41
CA ARG A 128 5.41 10.10 -13.37
C ARG A 128 5.37 10.63 -11.94
N ASP A 129 5.43 11.95 -11.80
CA ASP A 129 5.01 12.62 -10.57
C ASP A 129 3.48 12.54 -10.44
N ILE A 130 2.96 12.49 -9.21
CA ILE A 130 1.52 12.45 -8.95
C ILE A 130 0.78 13.64 -9.60
N SER A 131 1.40 14.81 -9.65
CA SER A 131 0.84 16.02 -10.27
C SER A 131 0.63 15.90 -11.78
N ASP A 132 1.34 14.98 -12.44
CA ASP A 132 1.26 14.75 -13.88
C ASP A 132 0.28 13.62 -14.25
N VAL A 133 -0.23 12.90 -13.26
CA VAL A 133 -1.23 11.82 -13.45
C VAL A 133 -2.61 12.46 -13.65
N LYS A 134 -3.31 12.04 -14.70
CA LYS A 134 -4.66 12.53 -15.05
C LYS A 134 -5.71 11.43 -15.07
N GLU A 135 -5.26 10.21 -15.07
CA GLU A 135 -6.11 9.01 -15.08
C GLU A 135 -6.87 8.91 -13.75
N ARG A 136 -8.13 8.47 -13.80
CA ARG A 136 -8.93 8.21 -12.59
C ARG A 136 -8.90 6.72 -12.25
N TYR A 137 -8.92 6.44 -10.97
CA TYR A 137 -8.88 5.09 -10.41
C TYR A 137 -10.09 4.83 -9.52
N SER A 138 -10.42 3.58 -9.28
CA SER A 138 -11.51 3.20 -8.36
C SER A 138 -11.16 3.57 -6.92
N LEU A 139 -9.89 3.42 -6.56
CA LEU A 139 -9.38 3.67 -5.21
C LEU A 139 -7.91 4.11 -5.24
N LEU A 140 -7.54 4.99 -4.31
CA LEU A 140 -6.14 5.30 -4.04
C LEU A 140 -5.67 4.64 -2.75
N THR A 141 -4.39 4.34 -2.70
CA THR A 141 -3.70 3.94 -1.48
C THR A 141 -2.34 4.61 -1.37
N CYS A 142 -1.85 4.76 -0.17
CA CYS A 142 -0.44 5.07 0.08
C CYS A 142 -0.03 4.67 1.50
N ARG A 143 1.28 4.49 1.67
CA ARG A 143 1.91 4.22 2.97
C ARG A 143 3.15 5.09 3.14
N ALA A 144 3.24 5.81 4.27
CA ALA A 144 4.41 6.61 4.65
C ALA A 144 4.89 7.59 3.55
N PHE A 145 3.97 8.15 2.77
CA PHE A 145 4.30 9.04 1.66
C PHE A 145 4.35 10.51 2.13
N HIS A 146 3.21 11.13 2.41
CA HIS A 146 3.07 12.51 2.88
C HIS A 146 1.89 12.62 3.86
N PRO A 147 1.79 13.71 4.67
CA PRO A 147 0.53 14.07 5.31
C PRO A 147 -0.60 14.12 4.29
N LEU A 148 -1.82 13.74 4.69
CA LEU A 148 -2.98 13.72 3.78
C LEU A 148 -3.26 15.10 3.17
N SER A 149 -3.08 16.17 3.96
CA SER A 149 -3.25 17.57 3.52
C SER A 149 -2.38 17.94 2.33
N ASP A 150 -1.14 17.42 2.27
CA ASP A 150 -0.16 17.78 1.24
C ASP A 150 -0.51 17.19 -0.13
N ILE A 151 -1.26 16.09 -0.17
CA ILE A 151 -1.61 15.37 -1.40
C ILE A 151 -3.09 15.44 -1.75
N ALA A 152 -3.92 15.96 -0.85
CA ALA A 152 -5.38 15.90 -0.96
C ALA A 152 -5.91 16.49 -2.27
N GLU A 153 -5.41 17.65 -2.70
CA GLU A 153 -5.85 18.30 -3.95
C GLU A 153 -5.60 17.44 -5.19
N HIS A 154 -4.41 16.86 -5.31
CA HIS A 154 -4.10 15.99 -6.45
C HIS A 154 -4.82 14.65 -6.34
N ALA A 155 -4.81 14.05 -5.17
CA ALA A 155 -5.40 12.75 -4.95
C ALA A 155 -6.92 12.74 -5.17
N SER A 156 -7.66 13.79 -4.77
CA SER A 156 -9.11 13.89 -5.01
C SER A 156 -9.48 13.95 -6.49
N LEU A 157 -8.59 14.45 -7.34
CA LEU A 157 -8.78 14.42 -8.79
C LEU A 157 -8.65 13.01 -9.36
N LEU A 158 -7.89 12.13 -8.70
CA LEU A 158 -7.59 10.79 -9.17
C LEU A 158 -8.59 9.74 -8.70
N ALA A 159 -9.18 9.88 -7.51
CA ALA A 159 -10.25 9.00 -7.01
C ALA A 159 -11.10 9.67 -5.93
N GLY A 160 -12.35 9.24 -5.81
CA GLY A 160 -13.25 9.64 -4.72
C GLY A 160 -13.10 8.80 -3.45
N ASN A 161 -12.37 7.68 -3.52
CA ASN A 161 -12.17 6.75 -2.40
C ASN A 161 -10.68 6.51 -2.17
N VAL A 162 -10.29 6.45 -0.90
CA VAL A 162 -8.89 6.25 -0.52
C VAL A 162 -8.76 5.34 0.69
N VAL A 163 -7.69 4.54 0.72
CA VAL A 163 -7.30 3.68 1.85
C VAL A 163 -5.86 3.97 2.21
N PHE A 164 -5.64 4.57 3.39
CA PHE A 164 -4.31 4.98 3.85
C PHE A 164 -3.82 4.15 5.03
N TYR A 165 -2.53 3.84 5.00
CA TYR A 165 -1.84 3.20 6.12
C TYR A 165 -1.31 4.27 7.07
N LYS A 166 -1.72 4.21 8.33
CA LYS A 166 -1.36 5.18 9.37
C LYS A 166 -0.90 4.49 10.65
N GLY A 167 -0.19 5.24 11.48
CA GLY A 167 0.26 4.79 12.79
C GLY A 167 -0.82 4.96 13.86
N THR A 168 -0.53 5.77 14.89
CA THR A 168 -1.41 5.93 16.06
C THR A 168 -2.73 6.64 15.74
N ALA A 169 -3.78 6.31 16.49
CA ALA A 169 -5.09 6.97 16.40
C ALA A 169 -5.00 8.49 16.60
N ASP A 170 -4.10 8.96 17.48
CA ASP A 170 -3.90 10.39 17.71
C ASP A 170 -3.32 11.08 16.45
N ASN A 171 -2.44 10.42 15.72
CA ASN A 171 -1.91 10.95 14.45
C ASN A 171 -3.00 10.99 13.38
N VAL A 172 -3.79 9.92 13.27
CA VAL A 172 -4.94 9.86 12.36
C VAL A 172 -5.89 11.03 12.65
N LYS A 173 -6.28 11.19 13.89
CA LYS A 173 -7.19 12.27 14.29
C LYS A 173 -6.64 13.65 13.88
N ARG A 174 -5.37 13.93 14.17
CA ARG A 174 -4.75 15.22 13.81
C ARG A 174 -4.76 15.47 12.30
N GLU A 175 -4.43 14.45 11.48
CA GLU A 175 -4.45 14.60 10.03
C GLU A 175 -5.86 14.84 9.49
N LEU A 176 -6.87 14.14 10.01
CA LEU A 176 -8.27 14.30 9.59
C LEU A 176 -8.82 15.66 10.04
N ASP A 177 -8.49 16.14 11.25
CA ASP A 177 -8.87 17.46 11.72
C ASP A 177 -8.22 18.57 10.88
N THR A 178 -6.97 18.38 10.42
CA THR A 178 -6.32 19.30 9.49
C THR A 178 -7.06 19.35 8.16
N LEU A 179 -7.40 18.21 7.56
CA LEU A 179 -8.18 18.17 6.32
C LEU A 179 -9.51 18.93 6.44
N ARG A 180 -10.26 18.72 7.56
CA ARG A 180 -11.52 19.46 7.80
C ARG A 180 -11.29 20.96 7.91
N THR A 181 -10.21 21.37 8.60
CA THR A 181 -9.85 22.79 8.75
C THR A 181 -9.50 23.42 7.39
N ASP A 182 -8.91 22.64 6.49
CA ASP A 182 -8.56 23.05 5.12
C ASP A 182 -9.76 23.02 4.16
N GLY A 183 -10.98 22.78 4.65
CA GLY A 183 -12.22 22.79 3.87
C GLY A 183 -12.54 21.48 3.15
N TRP A 184 -11.95 20.35 3.58
CA TRP A 184 -12.28 19.06 3.00
C TRP A 184 -13.47 18.41 3.72
N ARG A 185 -14.40 17.85 2.92
CA ARG A 185 -15.49 17.00 3.38
C ARG A 185 -15.25 15.56 2.94
N PHE A 186 -15.59 14.63 3.80
CA PHE A 186 -15.46 13.18 3.53
C PHE A 186 -16.25 12.37 4.56
N GLU A 187 -16.63 11.18 4.16
CA GLU A 187 -17.03 10.12 5.10
C GLU A 187 -15.79 9.34 5.51
N GLU A 188 -15.64 9.02 6.78
CA GLU A 188 -14.45 8.35 7.28
C GLU A 188 -14.75 7.07 8.06
N ARG A 189 -13.81 6.12 7.94
CA ARG A 189 -13.75 4.95 8.81
C ARG A 189 -12.29 4.66 9.15
N THR A 190 -11.96 4.59 10.43
CA THR A 190 -10.64 4.16 10.91
C THR A 190 -10.74 2.75 11.45
N VAL A 191 -9.90 1.86 10.94
CA VAL A 191 -9.86 0.44 11.30
C VAL A 191 -8.52 0.14 11.96
N PRO A 192 -8.48 -0.16 13.27
CA PRO A 192 -7.27 -0.64 13.91
C PRO A 192 -6.91 -2.03 13.38
N VAL A 193 -5.62 -2.23 13.08
CA VAL A 193 -5.13 -3.52 12.60
C VAL A 193 -3.97 -4.00 13.46
N THR A 194 -3.86 -5.32 13.59
CA THR A 194 -2.80 -5.94 14.38
C THR A 194 -1.83 -6.69 13.48
N VAL A 195 -0.55 -6.39 13.62
CA VAL A 195 0.53 -7.14 12.99
C VAL A 195 1.24 -7.95 14.07
N PRO A 196 1.14 -9.31 14.05
CA PRO A 196 1.76 -10.15 15.07
C PRO A 196 3.27 -9.93 15.19
N GLY A 197 3.72 -9.58 16.39
CA GLY A 197 5.14 -9.28 16.65
C GLY A 197 5.54 -7.82 16.43
N LEU A 198 4.67 -6.99 15.87
CA LEU A 198 4.86 -5.55 15.79
C LEU A 198 4.18 -4.91 17.00
N GLY A 199 4.97 -4.40 17.93
CA GLY A 199 4.45 -3.75 19.15
C GLY A 199 3.91 -2.31 18.92
N GLU A 200 3.74 -1.90 17.70
CA GLU A 200 3.34 -0.55 17.31
C GLU A 200 1.88 -0.54 16.85
N GLU A 201 1.16 0.52 17.22
CA GLU A 201 -0.21 0.74 16.76
C GLU A 201 -0.26 1.00 15.24
N ARG A 202 -1.23 0.40 14.59
CA ARG A 202 -1.50 0.56 13.16
C ARG A 202 -2.98 0.76 12.91
N ASN A 203 -3.28 1.71 12.04
CA ASN A 203 -4.63 2.03 11.62
C ASN A 203 -4.70 2.11 10.09
N ILE A 204 -5.79 1.62 9.55
CA ILE A 204 -6.17 1.81 8.16
C ILE A 204 -7.28 2.85 8.14
N VAL A 205 -7.06 3.95 7.42
CA VAL A 205 -8.02 5.04 7.28
C VAL A 205 -8.66 4.94 5.91
N VAL A 206 -9.97 4.85 5.87
CA VAL A 206 -10.78 4.85 4.67
C VAL A 206 -11.52 6.18 4.59
N LEU A 207 -11.40 6.88 3.46
CA LEU A 207 -12.20 8.06 3.17
C LEU A 207 -13.00 7.82 1.90
N HIS A 208 -14.27 8.19 1.93
CA HIS A 208 -15.17 8.18 0.79
C HIS A 208 -15.66 9.58 0.47
N ASN A 209 -15.97 9.81 -0.80
CA ASN A 209 -16.60 11.03 -1.27
C ASN A 209 -15.86 12.29 -0.79
N TRP A 210 -14.53 12.24 -0.78
CA TRP A 210 -13.77 13.39 -0.32
C TRP A 210 -13.70 14.46 -1.39
N GLU A 211 -14.12 15.65 -1.02
CA GLU A 211 -14.20 16.83 -1.89
C GLU A 211 -13.81 18.09 -1.10
N LYS A 212 -13.36 19.11 -1.80
CA LYS A 212 -13.07 20.41 -1.20
C LYS A 212 -14.27 21.35 -1.41
N GLU A 213 -14.66 22.07 -0.35
CA GLU A 213 -15.69 23.12 -0.38
C GLU A 213 -15.31 24.27 -1.34
#